data_e40cae5b947fa3acc4c904077dbad478
#
_entry.id   e40cae5b947fa3acc4c904077dbad478
#
_cell.length_a   1.000
_cell.length_b   1.000
_cell.length_c   1.000
_cell.angle_alpha   90.00
_cell.angle_beta   90.00
_cell.angle_gamma   90.00
#
_symmetry.space_group_name_H-M   'P 1'
#
loop_
_entity.id
_entity.type
_entity.pdbx_description
1 polymer ?
#
loop_
_entity_poly.entity_id
_entity_poly.type
_entity_poly.pdbx_seq_one_letter_code
_entity_poly.pdbx_strand_id
1 'polypeptide(L)'
;MKIRTIALLTALCSAAWMSGSVQAQGFVFGSGEAKPEAAPVAAGARNAKVETAQRLLKRMGLLRETPSGTLTPATLEAIRAFSVQNGLAPANQVTDSLLNSIRRVIWQTQNWSSGNYKGREKLVDAQGLREAQILLGKLGFNAGPLDGTFGPQTQVATEAFQESQGVSVDGLITATVLMNLRRAVNGVGPSAKATVRLLNWSDYIEPSVLQDFEKEYGIRVVYDIFASNDDLQTRLGAGGTPYDVVFPTANAVPAMAAKGLLSKLDKASLKNLNNLDPRVDATLRAWDKEGAYSLPYMWYTVGIAWNPKLTARAFPGQAMDSLTNVFDPEMAKRFQSCGVGVVDSASDVIPLAAMAGGQGKWDSKNSIAVATRVLDRLSGIVKVIPTDQFVDSLANGKICVAIGFSGDAVQAQTKSRGNVD
;
A
#
# COMPACT_ATOMS: atom_id res chain seq x y z
N MET A 1 -20.14 -9.40 6.97
CA MET A 1 -19.35 -10.64 6.92
C MET A 1 -18.14 -10.44 7.82
N LYS A 2 -17.97 -11.27 8.83
CA LYS A 2 -16.90 -11.08 9.83
C LYS A 2 -15.58 -11.59 9.25
N ILE A 3 -14.56 -10.77 9.24
CA ILE A 3 -13.21 -11.14 8.83
C ILE A 3 -12.59 -11.97 9.96
N ARG A 4 -12.06 -13.12 9.60
CA ARG A 4 -11.36 -14.01 10.54
C ARG A 4 -9.89 -13.60 10.57
N THR A 5 -9.41 -13.15 11.71
CA THR A 5 -7.99 -12.85 11.94
C THR A 5 -7.27 -14.11 12.37
N ILE A 6 -6.24 -14.50 11.64
CA ILE A 6 -5.37 -15.63 11.96
C ILE A 6 -3.94 -15.11 11.90
N ALA A 7 -3.15 -15.37 12.93
CA ALA A 7 -1.75 -14.92 12.94
C ALA A 7 -0.87 -15.81 12.08
N LEU A 8 -0.09 -15.21 11.20
CA LEU A 8 0.61 -15.91 10.12
C LEU A 8 1.59 -16.98 10.59
N LEU A 9 2.39 -16.71 11.61
CA LEU A 9 3.42 -17.66 12.08
C LEU A 9 2.86 -18.93 12.73
N THR A 10 1.66 -18.87 13.31
CA THR A 10 1.00 -20.03 13.91
C THR A 10 -0.12 -20.59 13.04
N ALA A 11 -0.76 -19.76 12.23
CA ALA A 11 -1.84 -20.16 11.35
C ALA A 11 -1.36 -20.89 10.11
N LEU A 12 -0.17 -20.58 9.62
CA LEU A 12 0.42 -21.33 8.50
C LEU A 12 0.54 -22.84 8.81
N CYS A 13 0.74 -23.20 10.08
CA CYS A 13 0.74 -24.60 10.51
C CYS A 13 -0.64 -25.16 10.89
N SER A 14 -1.66 -24.30 11.11
CA SER A 14 -2.97 -24.70 11.64
C SER A 14 -4.09 -24.77 10.59
N ALA A 15 -3.92 -24.14 9.43
CA ALA A 15 -4.94 -24.09 8.38
C ALA A 15 -5.31 -25.46 7.77
N ALA A 16 -4.51 -26.49 8.04
CA ALA A 16 -4.76 -27.85 7.57
C ALA A 16 -5.93 -28.60 8.26
N TRP A 17 -6.54 -28.03 9.31
CA TRP A 17 -7.49 -28.78 10.17
C TRP A 17 -8.91 -28.22 10.24
N MET A 18 -9.28 -27.24 9.43
CA MET A 18 -10.69 -26.87 9.31
C MET A 18 -11.39 -27.66 8.18
N SER A 19 -11.39 -28.99 8.26
CA SER A 19 -12.30 -29.84 7.51
C SER A 19 -13.65 -29.95 8.22
N GLY A 20 -14.36 -28.84 8.31
CA GLY A 20 -15.80 -28.86 8.43
C GLY A 20 -16.35 -28.92 7.01
N SER A 21 -17.12 -29.96 6.70
CA SER A 21 -17.78 -30.21 5.44
C SER A 21 -18.57 -28.97 4.98
N VAL A 22 -17.96 -28.12 4.17
CA VAL A 22 -18.68 -27.16 3.34
C VAL A 22 -19.06 -27.94 2.08
N GLN A 23 -20.32 -28.34 1.98
CA GLN A 23 -20.90 -28.78 0.72
C GLN A 23 -20.62 -27.70 -0.32
N ALA A 24 -19.92 -28.11 -1.38
CA ALA A 24 -19.74 -27.30 -2.57
C ALA A 24 -21.13 -27.03 -3.18
N GLN A 25 -21.76 -25.95 -2.74
CA GLN A 25 -22.82 -25.34 -3.54
C GLN A 25 -22.09 -24.60 -4.65
N GLY A 26 -22.33 -25.08 -5.88
CA GLY A 26 -21.83 -24.46 -7.09
C GLY A 26 -22.18 -22.98 -7.07
N PHE A 27 -21.17 -22.12 -7.01
CA PHE A 27 -21.34 -20.71 -7.27
C PHE A 27 -21.65 -20.56 -8.76
N VAL A 28 -22.93 -20.45 -9.06
CA VAL A 28 -23.40 -19.76 -10.23
C VAL A 28 -22.87 -18.34 -10.09
N PHE A 29 -22.08 -17.89 -11.06
CA PHE A 29 -21.73 -16.47 -11.20
C PHE A 29 -23.04 -15.70 -11.28
N GLY A 30 -23.48 -15.18 -10.16
CA GLY A 30 -24.48 -14.15 -10.11
C GLY A 30 -23.83 -12.95 -10.79
N SER A 31 -24.31 -12.63 -11.99
CA SER A 31 -24.15 -11.31 -12.58
C SER A 31 -24.61 -10.32 -11.51
N GLY A 32 -23.67 -9.75 -10.76
CA GLY A 32 -23.96 -8.61 -9.91
C GLY A 32 -24.59 -7.58 -10.84
N GLU A 33 -25.86 -7.30 -10.63
CA GLU A 33 -26.53 -6.22 -11.35
C GLU A 33 -25.70 -4.96 -11.13
N ALA A 34 -24.98 -4.56 -12.17
CA ALA A 34 -24.35 -3.25 -12.24
C ALA A 34 -25.45 -2.25 -11.91
N LYS A 35 -25.25 -1.43 -10.89
CA LYS A 35 -26.13 -0.27 -10.65
C LYS A 35 -26.42 0.36 -12.00
N PRO A 36 -27.69 0.60 -12.35
CA PRO A 36 -28.02 1.13 -13.67
C PRO A 36 -27.19 2.39 -13.90
N GLU A 37 -26.40 2.37 -14.96
CA GLU A 37 -25.58 3.48 -15.37
C GLU A 37 -26.52 4.67 -15.66
N ALA A 38 -26.18 5.84 -15.13
CA ALA A 38 -27.05 7.02 -15.29
C ALA A 38 -27.36 7.26 -16.78
N ALA A 39 -28.63 7.57 -17.07
CA ALA A 39 -29.13 7.78 -18.43
C ALA A 39 -28.18 8.62 -19.30
N PRO A 40 -28.05 8.32 -20.60
CA PRO A 40 -27.15 9.05 -21.49
C PRO A 40 -27.52 10.54 -21.52
N VAL A 41 -26.49 11.38 -21.46
CA VAL A 41 -26.65 12.84 -21.49
C VAL A 41 -27.21 13.25 -22.87
N ALA A 42 -28.35 13.92 -22.87
CA ALA A 42 -28.95 14.43 -24.11
C ALA A 42 -27.99 15.37 -24.87
N ALA A 43 -27.92 15.24 -26.18
CA ALA A 43 -27.12 16.10 -27.02
C ALA A 43 -27.50 17.57 -26.80
N GLY A 44 -26.51 18.44 -26.52
CA GLY A 44 -26.74 19.88 -26.29
C GLY A 44 -26.97 20.28 -24.82
N ALA A 45 -27.24 19.35 -23.91
CA ALA A 45 -27.36 19.66 -22.48
C ALA A 45 -26.00 19.82 -21.82
N ARG A 46 -25.85 20.81 -20.93
CA ARG A 46 -24.65 21.01 -20.15
C ARG A 46 -24.58 19.99 -19.00
N ASN A 47 -23.47 19.28 -18.88
CA ASN A 47 -23.30 18.25 -17.88
C ASN A 47 -21.91 18.34 -17.25
N ALA A 48 -21.86 18.33 -15.90
CA ALA A 48 -20.61 18.44 -15.14
C ALA A 48 -19.62 17.28 -15.42
N LYS A 49 -20.13 16.06 -15.70
CA LYS A 49 -19.26 14.93 -16.07
C LYS A 49 -18.61 15.14 -17.43
N VAL A 50 -19.36 15.68 -18.40
CA VAL A 50 -18.84 16.03 -19.75
C VAL A 50 -17.75 17.11 -19.60
N GLU A 51 -18.02 18.16 -18.84
CA GLU A 51 -17.04 19.22 -18.60
C GLU A 51 -15.75 18.69 -17.91
N THR A 52 -15.91 17.75 -16.98
CA THR A 52 -14.77 17.08 -16.33
C THR A 52 -13.98 16.24 -17.33
N ALA A 53 -14.66 15.44 -18.18
CA ALA A 53 -13.98 14.67 -19.23
C ALA A 53 -13.22 15.58 -20.20
N GLN A 54 -13.83 16.68 -20.63
CA GLN A 54 -13.19 17.66 -21.52
C GLN A 54 -11.92 18.26 -20.90
N ARG A 55 -11.96 18.65 -19.62
CA ARG A 55 -10.76 19.14 -18.90
C ARG A 55 -9.65 18.11 -18.86
N LEU A 56 -10.00 16.86 -18.56
CA LEU A 56 -9.03 15.77 -18.49
C LEU A 56 -8.44 15.42 -19.84
N LEU A 57 -9.27 15.30 -20.89
CA LEU A 57 -8.84 15.02 -22.27
C LEU A 57 -7.99 16.17 -22.84
N LYS A 58 -8.31 17.42 -22.50
CA LYS A 58 -7.48 18.59 -22.84
C LYS A 58 -6.11 18.53 -22.19
N ARG A 59 -6.05 18.14 -20.91
CA ARG A 59 -4.79 17.93 -20.17
C ARG A 59 -3.92 16.84 -20.80
N MET A 60 -4.53 15.83 -21.43
CA MET A 60 -3.84 14.77 -22.18
C MET A 60 -3.46 15.17 -23.61
N GLY A 61 -3.82 16.37 -24.07
CA GLY A 61 -3.60 16.82 -25.43
C GLY A 61 -4.54 16.21 -26.49
N LEU A 62 -5.55 15.45 -26.05
CA LEU A 62 -6.53 14.80 -26.94
C LEU A 62 -7.69 15.70 -27.32
N LEU A 63 -7.91 16.81 -26.60
CA LEU A 63 -8.96 17.78 -26.87
C LEU A 63 -8.38 19.20 -26.90
N ARG A 64 -8.72 19.99 -27.93
CA ARG A 64 -8.23 21.37 -28.07
C ARG A 64 -9.25 22.42 -27.64
N GLU A 65 -10.56 22.09 -27.73
CA GLU A 65 -11.63 23.02 -27.38
C GLU A 65 -11.67 23.38 -25.89
N THR A 66 -12.36 24.47 -25.57
CA THR A 66 -12.58 24.89 -24.18
C THR A 66 -13.66 24.02 -23.57
N PRO A 67 -13.43 23.46 -22.34
CA PRO A 67 -14.43 22.67 -21.63
C PRO A 67 -15.73 23.48 -21.45
N SER A 68 -16.81 23.00 -22.03
CA SER A 68 -18.12 23.66 -22.03
C SER A 68 -19.18 22.90 -21.22
N GLY A 69 -18.91 21.62 -20.95
CA GLY A 69 -19.88 20.69 -20.39
C GLY A 69 -20.89 20.16 -21.43
N THR A 70 -20.81 20.59 -22.69
CA THR A 70 -21.64 20.09 -23.78
C THR A 70 -20.89 19.00 -24.55
N LEU A 71 -21.56 17.89 -24.85
CA LEU A 71 -20.97 16.78 -25.58
C LEU A 71 -20.91 17.15 -27.09
N THR A 72 -19.75 17.64 -27.51
CA THR A 72 -19.49 18.05 -28.90
C THR A 72 -18.96 16.90 -29.76
N PRO A 73 -19.00 16.98 -31.10
CA PRO A 73 -18.33 16.00 -31.96
C PRO A 73 -16.82 15.85 -31.64
N ALA A 74 -16.13 16.96 -31.37
CA ALA A 74 -14.71 16.94 -30.99
C ALA A 74 -14.48 16.24 -29.63
N THR A 75 -15.37 16.44 -28.67
CA THR A 75 -15.34 15.71 -27.38
C THR A 75 -15.52 14.20 -27.61
N LEU A 76 -16.47 13.80 -28.46
CA LEU A 76 -16.71 12.38 -28.79
C LEU A 76 -15.52 11.75 -29.50
N GLU A 77 -14.90 12.47 -30.42
CA GLU A 77 -13.68 12.02 -31.12
C GLU A 77 -12.52 11.82 -30.11
N ALA A 78 -12.32 12.79 -29.23
CA ALA A 78 -11.31 12.69 -28.16
C ALA A 78 -11.57 11.51 -27.22
N ILE A 79 -12.83 11.23 -26.85
CA ILE A 79 -13.21 10.07 -26.05
C ILE A 79 -12.91 8.76 -26.79
N ARG A 80 -13.25 8.70 -28.09
CA ARG A 80 -12.94 7.51 -28.91
C ARG A 80 -11.44 7.30 -29.07
N ALA A 81 -10.70 8.38 -29.35
CA ALA A 81 -9.24 8.33 -29.43
C ALA A 81 -8.62 7.83 -28.12
N PHE A 82 -9.08 8.38 -26.98
CA PHE A 82 -8.68 7.91 -25.66
C PHE A 82 -8.99 6.42 -25.49
N SER A 83 -10.21 6.00 -25.79
CA SER A 83 -10.64 4.61 -25.62
C SER A 83 -9.79 3.64 -26.45
N VAL A 84 -9.58 3.96 -27.74
CA VAL A 84 -8.75 3.14 -28.64
C VAL A 84 -7.30 3.07 -28.17
N GLN A 85 -6.70 4.23 -27.81
CA GLN A 85 -5.32 4.29 -27.31
C GLN A 85 -5.12 3.51 -26.02
N ASN A 86 -6.17 3.35 -25.22
CA ASN A 86 -6.11 2.68 -23.93
C ASN A 86 -6.77 1.29 -23.94
N GLY A 87 -7.00 0.69 -25.11
CA GLY A 87 -7.55 -0.65 -25.25
C GLY A 87 -8.98 -0.82 -24.71
N LEU A 88 -9.71 0.28 -24.54
CA LEU A 88 -11.09 0.28 -24.07
C LEU A 88 -12.06 0.17 -25.26
N ALA A 89 -13.25 -0.36 -25.01
CA ALA A 89 -14.31 -0.31 -26.01
C ALA A 89 -14.60 1.16 -26.40
N PRO A 90 -14.82 1.46 -27.70
CA PRO A 90 -15.12 2.81 -28.14
C PRO A 90 -16.35 3.37 -27.43
N ALA A 91 -16.16 4.42 -26.64
CA ALA A 91 -17.23 5.05 -25.88
C ALA A 91 -17.86 6.21 -26.68
N ASN A 92 -19.18 6.31 -26.63
CA ASN A 92 -19.95 7.41 -27.28
C ASN A 92 -20.58 8.34 -26.24
N GLN A 93 -20.28 8.13 -24.95
CA GLN A 93 -20.85 8.88 -23.84
C GLN A 93 -19.85 8.98 -22.70
N VAL A 94 -20.05 9.95 -21.82
CA VAL A 94 -19.21 10.11 -20.62
C VAL A 94 -19.87 9.38 -19.45
N THR A 95 -19.27 8.27 -19.05
CA THR A 95 -19.66 7.47 -17.87
C THR A 95 -18.69 7.71 -16.72
N ASP A 96 -19.07 7.34 -15.51
CA ASP A 96 -18.16 7.37 -14.36
C ASP A 96 -16.97 6.42 -14.58
N SER A 97 -17.19 5.28 -15.21
CA SER A 97 -16.15 4.34 -15.59
C SER A 97 -15.12 4.97 -16.53
N LEU A 98 -15.59 5.68 -17.59
CA LEU A 98 -14.70 6.40 -18.49
C LEU A 98 -13.91 7.49 -17.77
N LEU A 99 -14.56 8.31 -16.92
CA LEU A 99 -13.88 9.35 -16.13
C LEU A 99 -12.81 8.78 -15.22
N ASN A 100 -13.10 7.67 -14.57
CA ASN A 100 -12.13 6.99 -13.71
C ASN A 100 -10.95 6.44 -14.53
N SER A 101 -11.21 5.90 -15.73
CA SER A 101 -10.16 5.46 -16.65
C SER A 101 -9.27 6.61 -17.10
N ILE A 102 -9.87 7.77 -17.50
CA ILE A 102 -9.10 8.95 -17.90
C ILE A 102 -8.26 9.48 -16.73
N ARG A 103 -8.84 9.60 -15.53
CA ARG A 103 -8.12 10.04 -14.32
C ARG A 103 -6.95 9.11 -14.01
N ARG A 104 -7.17 7.80 -14.13
CA ARG A 104 -6.18 6.76 -13.89
C ARG A 104 -5.00 6.88 -14.85
N VAL A 105 -5.26 7.01 -16.15
CA VAL A 105 -4.19 7.17 -17.16
C VAL A 105 -3.39 8.46 -16.93
N ILE A 106 -4.06 9.59 -16.64
CA ILE A 106 -3.37 10.84 -16.30
C ILE A 106 -2.48 10.65 -15.08
N TRP A 107 -3.03 10.05 -14.02
CA TRP A 107 -2.30 9.82 -12.79
C TRP A 107 -1.09 8.90 -13.02
N GLN A 108 -1.26 7.81 -13.77
CA GLN A 108 -0.20 6.87 -14.10
C GLN A 108 0.90 7.51 -14.93
N THR A 109 0.54 8.24 -16.00
CA THR A 109 1.53 8.90 -16.84
C THR A 109 2.34 9.93 -16.07
N GLN A 110 1.71 10.68 -15.16
CA GLN A 110 2.38 11.69 -14.35
C GLN A 110 3.23 11.10 -13.24
N ASN A 111 2.77 10.04 -12.60
CA ASN A 111 3.47 9.43 -11.46
C ASN A 111 4.51 8.40 -11.90
N TRP A 112 4.30 7.71 -13.03
CA TRP A 112 5.29 6.80 -13.59
C TRP A 112 6.57 7.53 -14.02
N SER A 113 6.42 8.68 -14.67
CA SER A 113 7.56 9.50 -15.10
C SER A 113 8.25 10.24 -13.95
N SER A 114 7.55 10.54 -12.86
CA SER A 114 8.08 11.30 -11.71
C SER A 114 8.63 10.44 -10.57
N GLY A 115 8.36 9.12 -10.57
CA GLY A 115 8.70 8.24 -9.45
C GLY A 115 7.99 8.56 -8.15
N ASN A 116 6.96 9.40 -8.21
CA ASN A 116 6.20 9.86 -7.04
C ASN A 116 4.95 9.01 -6.82
N TYR A 117 4.99 8.18 -5.77
CA TYR A 117 3.82 7.50 -5.19
C TYR A 117 3.41 8.19 -3.91
N LYS A 118 2.16 8.59 -3.80
CA LYS A 118 1.57 8.93 -2.50
C LYS A 118 0.94 7.66 -1.91
N GLY A 119 1.64 7.04 -0.95
CA GLY A 119 1.10 5.99 -0.10
C GLY A 119 0.89 4.64 -0.79
N ARG A 120 1.70 4.30 -1.80
CA ARG A 120 1.68 3.00 -2.49
C ARG A 120 3.09 2.49 -2.72
N GLU A 121 3.20 1.18 -2.81
CA GLU A 121 4.43 0.47 -3.13
C GLU A 121 5.09 0.99 -4.41
N LYS A 122 6.41 0.99 -4.43
CA LYS A 122 7.20 1.41 -5.59
C LYS A 122 6.93 0.53 -6.80
N LEU A 123 6.80 1.15 -7.98
CA LEU A 123 6.73 0.43 -9.24
C LEU A 123 8.02 -0.30 -9.54
N VAL A 124 7.90 -1.40 -10.25
CA VAL A 124 9.05 -2.10 -10.80
C VAL A 124 9.75 -1.23 -11.85
N ASP A 125 11.03 -1.48 -12.07
CA ASP A 125 11.79 -0.88 -13.16
C ASP A 125 11.40 -1.47 -14.54
N ALA A 126 12.03 -0.99 -15.60
CA ALA A 126 11.75 -1.45 -16.96
C ALA A 126 11.98 -2.97 -17.13
N GLN A 127 12.95 -3.56 -16.42
CA GLN A 127 13.19 -5.00 -16.45
C GLN A 127 12.06 -5.77 -15.76
N GLY A 128 11.67 -5.34 -14.56
CA GLY A 128 10.54 -5.92 -13.84
C GLY A 128 9.22 -5.76 -14.59
N LEU A 129 9.05 -4.64 -15.28
CA LEU A 129 7.88 -4.39 -16.11
C LEU A 129 7.81 -5.35 -17.30
N ARG A 130 8.93 -5.54 -18.01
CA ARG A 130 9.01 -6.51 -19.10
C ARG A 130 8.73 -7.93 -18.61
N GLU A 131 9.26 -8.30 -17.46
CA GLU A 131 8.96 -9.60 -16.84
C GLU A 131 7.46 -9.73 -16.54
N ALA A 132 6.84 -8.71 -15.96
CA ALA A 132 5.40 -8.72 -15.68
C ALA A 132 4.57 -8.88 -16.96
N GLN A 133 4.93 -8.18 -18.05
CA GLN A 133 4.27 -8.34 -19.36
C GLN A 133 4.35 -9.80 -19.86
N ILE A 134 5.52 -10.44 -19.72
CA ILE A 134 5.71 -11.86 -20.08
C ILE A 134 4.83 -12.77 -19.23
N LEU A 135 4.80 -12.53 -17.91
CA LEU A 135 4.02 -13.34 -16.96
C LEU A 135 2.52 -13.18 -17.18
N LEU A 136 2.05 -11.96 -17.42
CA LEU A 136 0.66 -11.67 -17.79
C LEU A 136 0.26 -12.46 -19.04
N GLY A 137 1.11 -12.42 -20.08
CA GLY A 137 0.88 -13.19 -21.31
C GLY A 137 0.80 -14.71 -21.07
N LYS A 138 1.67 -15.27 -20.21
CA LYS A 138 1.62 -16.68 -19.81
C LYS A 138 0.33 -17.06 -19.07
N LEU A 139 -0.26 -16.12 -18.35
CA LEU A 139 -1.53 -16.28 -17.62
C LEU A 139 -2.76 -16.00 -18.50
N GLY A 140 -2.57 -15.68 -19.79
CA GLY A 140 -3.66 -15.40 -20.74
C GLY A 140 -4.13 -13.95 -20.76
N PHE A 141 -3.46 -13.03 -20.04
CA PHE A 141 -3.76 -11.61 -20.07
C PHE A 141 -2.88 -10.92 -21.13
N ASN A 142 -3.49 -10.31 -22.14
CA ASN A 142 -2.74 -9.62 -23.20
C ASN A 142 -2.17 -8.29 -22.71
N ALA A 143 -0.90 -8.28 -22.34
CA ALA A 143 -0.20 -7.10 -21.82
C ALA A 143 0.36 -6.17 -22.91
N GLY A 144 0.14 -6.48 -24.20
CA GLY A 144 0.72 -5.74 -25.32
C GLY A 144 2.18 -6.09 -25.60
N PRO A 145 2.97 -5.14 -26.17
CA PRO A 145 4.38 -5.37 -26.45
C PRO A 145 5.18 -5.71 -25.20
N LEU A 146 6.13 -6.63 -25.32
CA LEU A 146 7.01 -7.06 -24.22
C LEU A 146 8.27 -6.18 -24.17
N ASP A 147 8.10 -4.89 -24.10
CA ASP A 147 9.14 -3.87 -24.27
C ASP A 147 9.64 -3.23 -22.95
N GLY A 148 8.99 -3.60 -21.83
CA GLY A 148 9.28 -2.98 -20.54
C GLY A 148 8.75 -1.55 -20.42
N THR A 149 7.82 -1.16 -21.30
CA THR A 149 7.14 0.14 -21.26
C THR A 149 5.72 -0.04 -20.76
N PHE A 150 5.32 0.78 -19.78
CA PHE A 150 3.96 0.73 -19.26
C PHE A 150 2.99 1.40 -20.23
N GLY A 151 2.20 0.57 -20.88
CA GLY A 151 1.18 1.02 -21.84
C GLY A 151 -0.23 0.68 -21.39
N PRO A 152 -1.25 1.18 -22.14
CA PRO A 152 -2.66 0.92 -21.84
C PRO A 152 -3.03 -0.57 -21.79
N GLN A 153 -2.45 -1.38 -22.68
CA GLN A 153 -2.69 -2.82 -22.71
C GLN A 153 -2.09 -3.51 -21.48
N THR A 154 -0.87 -3.11 -21.06
CA THR A 154 -0.25 -3.60 -19.84
C THR A 154 -1.10 -3.27 -18.61
N GLN A 155 -1.68 -2.07 -18.57
CA GLN A 155 -2.58 -1.67 -17.49
C GLN A 155 -3.83 -2.54 -17.43
N VAL A 156 -4.57 -2.67 -18.53
CA VAL A 156 -5.80 -3.47 -18.61
C VAL A 156 -5.53 -4.92 -18.23
N ALA A 157 -4.43 -5.50 -18.72
CA ALA A 157 -4.02 -6.84 -18.37
C ALA A 157 -3.70 -6.99 -16.88
N THR A 158 -3.07 -5.98 -16.28
CA THR A 158 -2.77 -5.97 -14.84
C THR A 158 -4.04 -5.85 -14.02
N GLU A 159 -4.98 -4.99 -14.42
CA GLU A 159 -6.29 -4.86 -13.76
C GLU A 159 -7.06 -6.18 -13.79
N ALA A 160 -7.15 -6.82 -14.95
CA ALA A 160 -7.82 -8.11 -15.10
C ALA A 160 -7.15 -9.21 -14.25
N PHE A 161 -5.81 -9.21 -14.17
CA PHE A 161 -5.08 -10.09 -13.28
C PHE A 161 -5.41 -9.80 -11.81
N GLN A 162 -5.33 -8.55 -11.35
CA GLN A 162 -5.63 -8.15 -9.98
C GLN A 162 -7.07 -8.53 -9.60
N GLU A 163 -8.03 -8.30 -10.49
CA GLU A 163 -9.42 -8.71 -10.30
C GLU A 163 -9.55 -10.22 -10.16
N SER A 164 -8.88 -11.00 -11.04
CA SER A 164 -8.86 -12.47 -10.97
C SER A 164 -8.28 -13.00 -9.66
N GLN A 165 -7.36 -12.24 -9.04
CA GLN A 165 -6.78 -12.56 -7.74
C GLN A 165 -7.67 -12.08 -6.57
N GLY A 166 -8.63 -11.19 -6.83
CA GLY A 166 -9.45 -10.54 -5.81
C GLY A 166 -8.63 -9.64 -4.88
N VAL A 167 -7.60 -8.98 -5.39
CA VAL A 167 -6.82 -7.93 -4.71
C VAL A 167 -7.28 -6.55 -5.16
N SER A 168 -6.72 -5.48 -4.55
CA SER A 168 -6.99 -4.11 -4.99
C SER A 168 -6.68 -3.93 -6.47
N VAL A 169 -7.65 -3.43 -7.24
CA VAL A 169 -7.52 -3.22 -8.68
C VAL A 169 -7.11 -1.78 -8.93
N ASP A 170 -5.85 -1.57 -9.29
CA ASP A 170 -5.29 -0.25 -9.62
C ASP A 170 -4.53 -0.22 -10.94
N GLY A 171 -4.32 -1.37 -11.54
CA GLY A 171 -3.63 -1.55 -12.80
C GLY A 171 -2.12 -1.29 -12.74
N LEU A 172 -1.54 -1.15 -11.55
CA LEU A 172 -0.13 -0.85 -11.36
C LEU A 172 0.69 -2.13 -11.23
N ILE A 173 1.91 -2.13 -11.77
CA ILE A 173 2.86 -3.23 -11.59
C ILE A 173 3.88 -2.83 -10.53
N THR A 174 3.58 -3.22 -9.32
CA THR A 174 4.45 -3.07 -8.15
C THR A 174 5.28 -4.34 -7.93
N ALA A 175 6.22 -4.31 -7.00
CA ALA A 175 6.97 -5.50 -6.60
C ALA A 175 6.02 -6.61 -6.10
N THR A 176 4.98 -6.26 -5.35
CA THR A 176 3.94 -7.20 -4.90
C THR A 176 3.15 -7.79 -6.05
N VAL A 177 2.75 -6.99 -7.03
CA VAL A 177 2.04 -7.50 -8.22
C VAL A 177 2.95 -8.43 -9.02
N LEU A 178 4.23 -8.07 -9.22
CA LEU A 178 5.20 -8.92 -9.88
C LEU A 178 5.42 -10.24 -9.13
N MET A 179 5.51 -10.19 -7.81
CA MET A 179 5.58 -11.39 -6.97
C MET A 179 4.35 -12.27 -7.16
N ASN A 180 3.15 -11.71 -7.14
CA ASN A 180 1.89 -12.45 -7.35
C ASN A 180 1.83 -13.06 -8.77
N LEU A 181 2.31 -12.35 -9.79
CA LEU A 181 2.43 -12.87 -11.16
C LEU A 181 3.37 -14.07 -11.24
N ARG A 182 4.56 -13.97 -10.64
CA ARG A 182 5.52 -15.08 -10.56
C ARG A 182 4.91 -16.31 -9.90
N ARG A 183 4.18 -16.10 -8.82
CA ARG A 183 3.50 -17.16 -8.06
C ARG A 183 2.33 -17.75 -8.83
N ALA A 184 1.56 -16.94 -9.52
CA ALA A 184 0.46 -17.43 -10.36
C ALA A 184 0.95 -18.31 -11.52
N VAL A 185 2.15 -18.03 -12.09
CA VAL A 185 2.76 -18.84 -13.16
C VAL A 185 3.45 -20.08 -12.62
N ASN A 186 4.15 -19.98 -11.48
CA ASN A 186 5.03 -21.04 -10.96
C ASN A 186 4.47 -21.74 -9.73
N GLY A 187 3.38 -21.25 -9.17
CA GLY A 187 2.78 -21.72 -7.92
C GLY A 187 1.83 -22.88 -8.08
N VAL A 188 1.16 -23.21 -6.98
CA VAL A 188 0.10 -24.20 -6.94
C VAL A 188 -1.07 -23.67 -7.77
N GLY A 189 -1.23 -24.19 -8.96
CA GLY A 189 -2.23 -23.78 -9.94
C GLY A 189 -3.68 -23.98 -9.46
N PRO A 190 -4.68 -24.02 -10.39
CA PRO A 190 -6.12 -24.14 -10.07
C PRO A 190 -6.52 -25.35 -9.23
N SER A 191 -5.59 -26.28 -8.98
CA SER A 191 -5.78 -27.45 -8.10
C SER A 191 -5.55 -27.17 -6.61
N ALA A 192 -5.30 -25.92 -6.19
CA ALA A 192 -5.18 -25.58 -4.78
C ALA A 192 -6.46 -25.96 -4.01
N LYS A 193 -6.31 -26.66 -2.88
CA LYS A 193 -7.42 -27.10 -2.03
C LYS A 193 -8.20 -25.94 -1.40
N ALA A 194 -7.52 -24.79 -1.21
CA ALA A 194 -8.08 -23.58 -0.61
C ALA A 194 -7.24 -22.37 -0.99
N THR A 195 -7.76 -21.18 -0.70
CA THR A 195 -7.03 -19.91 -0.83
C THR A 195 -7.05 -19.17 0.49
N VAL A 196 -5.90 -18.65 0.93
CA VAL A 196 -5.79 -17.71 2.05
C VAL A 196 -5.38 -16.34 1.53
N ARG A 197 -6.08 -15.29 1.99
CA ARG A 197 -5.88 -13.90 1.56
C ARG A 197 -5.24 -13.11 2.69
N LEU A 198 -4.05 -12.57 2.42
CA LEU A 198 -3.28 -11.79 3.38
C LEU A 198 -3.25 -10.33 2.97
N LEU A 199 -3.40 -9.44 3.95
CA LEU A 199 -3.22 -8.00 3.76
C LEU A 199 -2.18 -7.50 4.77
N ASN A 200 -0.99 -7.15 4.28
CA ASN A 200 0.18 -6.83 5.09
C ASN A 200 0.77 -5.45 4.72
N TRP A 201 1.77 -5.03 5.44
CA TRP A 201 2.64 -3.91 5.11
C TRP A 201 3.54 -4.27 3.92
N SER A 202 3.99 -3.26 3.18
CA SER A 202 5.02 -3.42 2.15
C SER A 202 6.31 -3.97 2.77
N ASP A 203 6.98 -4.88 2.06
CA ASP A 203 8.30 -5.43 2.40
C ASP A 203 8.42 -6.13 3.78
N TYR A 204 7.31 -6.54 4.38
CA TYR A 204 7.29 -7.16 5.72
C TYR A 204 7.10 -8.68 5.69
N ILE A 205 7.33 -9.34 4.56
CA ILE A 205 7.41 -10.80 4.46
C ILE A 205 8.41 -11.19 3.37
N GLU A 206 9.23 -12.19 3.67
CA GLU A 206 10.11 -12.78 2.65
C GLU A 206 9.26 -13.62 1.67
N PRO A 207 9.32 -13.36 0.35
CA PRO A 207 8.49 -14.07 -0.63
C PRO A 207 8.64 -15.58 -0.62
N SER A 208 9.81 -16.11 -0.27
CA SER A 208 10.06 -17.56 -0.16
C SER A 208 9.19 -18.23 0.89
N VAL A 209 8.89 -17.54 2.00
CA VAL A 209 8.01 -18.05 3.07
C VAL A 209 6.61 -18.35 2.54
N LEU A 210 6.08 -17.48 1.67
CA LEU A 210 4.77 -17.70 1.05
C LEU A 210 4.79 -18.91 0.10
N GLN A 211 5.87 -19.06 -0.67
CA GLN A 211 6.04 -20.19 -1.60
C GLN A 211 6.18 -21.52 -0.84
N ASP A 212 6.94 -21.53 0.23
CA ASP A 212 7.15 -22.74 1.05
C ASP A 212 5.85 -23.16 1.72
N PHE A 213 5.07 -22.20 2.23
CA PHE A 213 3.73 -22.48 2.74
C PHE A 213 2.82 -23.10 1.67
N GLU A 214 2.80 -22.54 0.47
CA GLU A 214 1.98 -23.07 -0.62
C GLU A 214 2.37 -24.51 -0.98
N LYS A 215 3.67 -24.80 -1.02
CA LYS A 215 4.18 -26.15 -1.31
C LYS A 215 3.85 -27.14 -0.21
N GLU A 216 4.00 -26.72 1.05
CA GLU A 216 3.80 -27.59 2.22
C GLU A 216 2.32 -27.93 2.43
N TYR A 217 1.44 -26.94 2.30
CA TYR A 217 0.02 -27.09 2.65
C TYR A 217 -0.90 -27.28 1.44
N GLY A 218 -0.45 -26.99 0.22
CA GLY A 218 -1.28 -27.01 -0.98
C GLY A 218 -2.39 -25.94 -0.96
N ILE A 219 -2.18 -24.88 -0.15
CA ILE A 219 -3.08 -23.74 0.00
C ILE A 219 -2.48 -22.57 -0.74
N ARG A 220 -3.24 -21.99 -1.67
CA ARG A 220 -2.81 -20.79 -2.40
C ARG A 220 -2.84 -19.58 -1.48
N VAL A 221 -1.79 -18.76 -1.55
CA VAL A 221 -1.75 -17.47 -0.85
C VAL A 221 -1.99 -16.33 -1.85
N VAL A 222 -2.98 -15.50 -1.60
CA VAL A 222 -3.16 -14.20 -2.26
C VAL A 222 -2.66 -13.13 -1.32
N TYR A 223 -1.63 -12.40 -1.75
CA TYR A 223 -0.97 -11.39 -0.94
C TYR A 223 -1.24 -10.00 -1.48
N ASP A 224 -1.72 -9.12 -0.62
CA ASP A 224 -1.96 -7.71 -0.91
C ASP A 224 -1.32 -6.85 0.18
N ILE A 225 -1.12 -5.57 -0.10
CA ILE A 225 -0.48 -4.62 0.82
C ILE A 225 -1.37 -3.41 1.11
N PHE A 226 -1.11 -2.78 2.24
CA PHE A 226 -1.70 -1.50 2.62
C PHE A 226 -0.63 -0.51 3.05
N ALA A 227 -0.95 0.78 2.97
CA ALA A 227 0.01 1.86 3.24
C ALA A 227 -0.07 2.43 4.67
N SER A 228 -1.22 2.28 5.34
CA SER A 228 -1.46 2.77 6.70
C SER A 228 -2.58 2.00 7.39
N ASN A 229 -2.66 2.09 8.73
CA ASN A 229 -3.79 1.51 9.46
C ASN A 229 -5.15 2.10 9.03
N ASP A 230 -5.18 3.33 8.56
CA ASP A 230 -6.41 3.95 8.05
C ASP A 230 -6.82 3.36 6.70
N ASP A 231 -5.85 3.11 5.79
CA ASP A 231 -6.07 2.37 4.54
C ASP A 231 -6.58 0.95 4.83
N LEU A 232 -5.93 0.24 5.76
CA LEU A 232 -6.34 -1.08 6.22
C LEU A 232 -7.81 -1.07 6.71
N GLN A 233 -8.15 -0.15 7.64
CA GLN A 233 -9.51 -0.06 8.18
C GLN A 233 -10.54 0.31 7.11
N THR A 234 -10.18 1.18 6.17
CA THR A 234 -11.04 1.59 5.06
C THR A 234 -11.36 0.40 4.15
N ARG A 235 -10.35 -0.39 3.77
CA ARG A 235 -10.53 -1.59 2.93
C ARG A 235 -11.39 -2.64 3.63
N LEU A 236 -11.14 -2.89 4.91
CA LEU A 236 -11.93 -3.85 5.68
C LEU A 236 -13.38 -3.38 5.89
N GLY A 237 -13.58 -2.08 6.07
CA GLY A 237 -14.91 -1.47 6.27
C GLY A 237 -15.75 -1.35 5.00
N ALA A 238 -15.13 -1.30 3.83
CA ALA A 238 -15.80 -1.15 2.54
C ALA A 238 -16.60 -2.40 2.10
N GLY A 239 -16.46 -3.53 2.82
CA GLY A 239 -17.18 -4.78 2.51
C GLY A 239 -16.75 -5.46 1.20
N GLY A 240 -15.56 -5.11 0.70
CA GLY A 240 -14.97 -5.65 -0.51
C GLY A 240 -14.39 -7.07 -0.34
N THR A 241 -13.22 -7.31 -0.91
CA THR A 241 -12.54 -8.62 -0.88
C THR A 241 -12.30 -9.06 0.57
N PRO A 242 -12.76 -10.24 0.97
CA PRO A 242 -12.53 -10.76 2.31
C PRO A 242 -11.06 -11.14 2.46
N TYR A 243 -10.38 -10.55 3.46
CA TYR A 243 -9.05 -10.99 3.89
C TYR A 243 -9.21 -11.97 5.06
N ASP A 244 -8.39 -13.02 5.04
CA ASP A 244 -8.37 -14.04 6.10
C ASP A 244 -7.38 -13.65 7.20
N VAL A 245 -6.28 -12.98 6.83
CA VAL A 245 -5.24 -12.52 7.75
C VAL A 245 -4.86 -11.08 7.44
N VAL A 246 -4.80 -10.25 8.48
CA VAL A 246 -4.39 -8.83 8.38
C VAL A 246 -3.35 -8.51 9.45
N PHE A 247 -2.49 -7.54 9.17
CA PHE A 247 -1.32 -7.20 10.00
C PHE A 247 -1.37 -5.75 10.51
N PRO A 248 -2.35 -5.38 11.35
CA PRO A 248 -2.40 -4.04 11.94
C PRO A 248 -1.24 -3.82 12.93
N THR A 249 -0.92 -2.56 13.21
CA THR A 249 -0.13 -2.25 14.40
C THR A 249 -0.93 -2.57 15.67
N ALA A 250 -0.25 -2.89 16.76
CA ALA A 250 -0.88 -3.31 18.01
C ALA A 250 -1.92 -2.29 18.52
N ASN A 251 -1.61 -0.99 18.44
CA ASN A 251 -2.49 0.10 18.88
C ASN A 251 -3.79 0.23 18.05
N ALA A 252 -3.83 -0.30 16.82
CA ALA A 252 -5.03 -0.29 15.99
C ALA A 252 -6.00 -1.45 16.35
N VAL A 253 -5.51 -2.52 16.96
CA VAL A 253 -6.31 -3.73 17.27
C VAL A 253 -7.57 -3.44 18.09
N PRO A 254 -7.54 -2.65 19.20
CA PRO A 254 -8.74 -2.39 19.99
C PRO A 254 -9.85 -1.72 19.18
N ALA A 255 -9.50 -0.69 18.39
CA ALA A 255 -10.47 0.03 17.57
C ALA A 255 -11.06 -0.83 16.48
N MET A 256 -10.25 -1.67 15.85
CA MET A 256 -10.69 -2.61 14.81
C MET A 256 -11.58 -3.71 15.39
N ALA A 257 -11.25 -4.26 16.55
CA ALA A 257 -12.07 -5.24 17.26
C ALA A 257 -13.43 -4.65 17.67
N ALA A 258 -13.45 -3.42 18.21
CA ALA A 258 -14.68 -2.72 18.56
C ALA A 258 -15.60 -2.46 17.35
N LYS A 259 -15.03 -2.23 16.17
CA LYS A 259 -15.75 -2.09 14.90
C LYS A 259 -16.22 -3.44 14.31
N GLY A 260 -15.87 -4.57 14.93
CA GLY A 260 -16.18 -5.91 14.44
C GLY A 260 -15.41 -6.30 13.16
N LEU A 261 -14.29 -5.64 12.87
CA LEU A 261 -13.42 -5.92 11.73
C LEU A 261 -12.52 -7.14 11.97
N LEU A 262 -12.32 -7.52 13.23
CA LEU A 262 -11.51 -8.67 13.63
C LEU A 262 -12.38 -9.76 14.26
N SER A 263 -12.07 -11.01 13.98
CA SER A 263 -12.66 -12.17 14.64
C SER A 263 -11.82 -12.62 15.81
N LYS A 264 -12.44 -13.15 16.87
CA LYS A 264 -11.72 -13.76 17.98
C LYS A 264 -10.92 -14.97 17.48
N LEU A 265 -9.72 -15.13 18.02
CA LEU A 265 -8.85 -16.27 17.76
C LEU A 265 -9.35 -17.49 18.53
N ASP A 266 -9.43 -18.63 17.86
CA ASP A 266 -9.51 -19.92 18.52
C ASP A 266 -8.11 -20.42 18.89
N LYS A 267 -7.68 -20.05 20.09
CA LYS A 267 -6.33 -20.40 20.57
C LYS A 267 -6.08 -21.90 20.68
N ALA A 268 -7.13 -22.70 20.90
CA ALA A 268 -7.00 -24.16 20.99
C ALA A 268 -6.56 -24.77 19.66
N SER A 269 -6.92 -24.12 18.54
CA SER A 269 -6.52 -24.54 17.19
C SER A 269 -5.10 -24.10 16.83
N LEU A 270 -4.47 -23.21 17.60
CA LEU A 270 -3.16 -22.61 17.28
C LEU A 270 -2.02 -23.38 17.97
N LYS A 271 -1.55 -24.44 17.32
CA LYS A 271 -0.57 -25.38 17.91
C LYS A 271 0.81 -24.76 18.20
N ASN A 272 1.17 -23.68 17.52
CA ASN A 272 2.51 -23.07 17.58
C ASN A 272 2.60 -21.86 18.52
N LEU A 273 1.60 -21.62 19.37
CA LEU A 273 1.60 -20.51 20.32
C LEU A 273 2.82 -20.50 21.24
N ASN A 274 3.34 -21.67 21.59
CA ASN A 274 4.52 -21.82 22.44
C ASN A 274 5.83 -21.34 21.77
N ASN A 275 5.80 -21.08 20.46
CA ASN A 275 6.95 -20.53 19.72
C ASN A 275 7.03 -19.00 19.81
N LEU A 276 6.02 -18.33 20.36
CA LEU A 276 6.01 -16.89 20.51
C LEU A 276 6.99 -16.45 21.61
N ASP A 277 7.74 -15.37 21.35
CA ASP A 277 8.56 -14.75 22.39
C ASP A 277 7.63 -14.14 23.46
N PRO A 278 7.72 -14.60 24.72
CA PRO A 278 6.79 -14.15 25.76
C PRO A 278 6.93 -12.66 26.10
N ARG A 279 8.09 -12.03 25.83
CA ARG A 279 8.29 -10.59 26.05
C ARG A 279 7.54 -9.77 25.01
N VAL A 280 7.56 -10.21 23.74
CA VAL A 280 6.84 -9.57 22.66
C VAL A 280 5.34 -9.75 22.85
N ASP A 281 4.90 -10.95 23.22
CA ASP A 281 3.49 -11.22 23.53
C ASP A 281 3.00 -10.36 24.71
N ALA A 282 3.78 -10.25 25.79
CA ALA A 282 3.45 -9.42 26.94
C ALA A 282 3.27 -7.92 26.54
N THR A 283 4.09 -7.41 25.61
CA THR A 283 3.95 -6.05 25.09
C THR A 283 2.64 -5.87 24.32
N LEU A 284 2.24 -6.86 23.53
CA LEU A 284 0.98 -6.83 22.79
C LEU A 284 -0.24 -6.81 23.74
N ARG A 285 -0.14 -7.42 24.95
CA ARG A 285 -1.22 -7.44 25.95
C ARG A 285 -1.62 -6.06 26.46
N ALA A 286 -0.79 -5.03 26.28
CA ALA A 286 -1.20 -3.64 26.56
C ALA A 286 -2.39 -3.20 25.69
N TRP A 287 -2.54 -3.77 24.49
CA TRP A 287 -3.55 -3.43 23.51
C TRP A 287 -4.65 -4.49 23.39
N ASP A 288 -4.31 -5.74 23.45
CA ASP A 288 -5.22 -6.90 23.40
C ASP A 288 -5.02 -7.75 24.66
N LYS A 289 -5.59 -7.31 25.78
CA LYS A 289 -5.34 -7.85 27.14
C LYS A 289 -5.45 -9.36 27.21
N GLU A 290 -6.45 -9.95 26.57
CA GLU A 290 -6.70 -11.39 26.58
C GLU A 290 -6.03 -12.12 25.42
N GLY A 291 -5.40 -11.39 24.48
CA GLY A 291 -4.92 -11.94 23.21
C GLY A 291 -6.06 -12.56 22.41
N ALA A 292 -7.23 -11.93 22.47
CA ALA A 292 -8.43 -12.50 21.88
C ALA A 292 -8.48 -12.31 20.36
N TYR A 293 -7.78 -11.32 19.83
CA TYR A 293 -7.89 -10.89 18.44
C TYR A 293 -6.59 -10.93 17.68
N SER A 294 -5.44 -10.94 18.38
CA SER A 294 -4.14 -10.77 17.74
C SER A 294 -3.05 -11.62 18.36
N LEU A 295 -2.03 -11.90 17.54
CA LEU A 295 -0.76 -12.51 17.94
C LEU A 295 0.38 -11.63 17.43
N PRO A 296 1.55 -11.62 18.13
CA PRO A 296 2.71 -10.88 17.66
C PRO A 296 3.23 -11.48 16.35
N TYR A 297 3.54 -10.61 15.40
CA TYR A 297 4.16 -10.97 14.12
C TYR A 297 5.59 -10.44 14.06
N MET A 298 5.74 -9.14 14.11
CA MET A 298 7.02 -8.44 14.15
C MET A 298 6.97 -7.36 15.23
N TRP A 299 8.14 -6.97 15.70
CA TRP A 299 8.31 -5.77 16.52
C TRP A 299 9.32 -4.83 15.87
N TYR A 300 9.17 -3.56 16.14
CA TYR A 300 10.08 -2.52 15.66
C TYR A 300 10.30 -1.49 16.76
N THR A 301 11.37 -0.73 16.61
CA THR A 301 11.58 0.52 17.32
C THR A 301 11.48 1.68 16.36
N VAL A 302 11.15 2.86 16.88
CA VAL A 302 11.20 4.10 16.13
C VAL A 302 12.34 4.94 16.67
N GLY A 303 13.20 5.42 15.80
CA GLY A 303 14.40 6.13 16.19
C GLY A 303 15.00 6.96 15.06
N ILE A 304 16.23 7.40 15.28
CA ILE A 304 16.98 8.19 14.30
C ILE A 304 17.75 7.24 13.40
N ALA A 305 17.55 7.40 12.09
CA ALA A 305 18.37 6.80 11.05
C ALA A 305 19.11 7.94 10.33
N TRP A 306 20.40 7.77 10.03
CA TRP A 306 21.18 8.82 9.41
C TRP A 306 22.26 8.29 8.45
N ASN A 307 22.72 9.15 7.56
CA ASN A 307 23.86 8.89 6.71
C ASN A 307 25.11 9.57 7.30
N PRO A 308 26.05 8.82 7.91
CA PRO A 308 27.19 9.40 8.64
C PRO A 308 28.04 10.32 7.80
N LYS A 309 28.23 10.03 6.49
CA LYS A 309 29.05 10.85 5.59
C LYS A 309 28.38 12.19 5.28
N LEU A 310 27.06 12.19 5.10
CA LEU A 310 26.32 13.42 4.80
C LEU A 310 26.11 14.28 6.04
N THR A 311 25.80 13.67 7.18
CA THR A 311 25.63 14.39 8.45
C THR A 311 26.94 14.99 8.92
N ALA A 312 28.05 14.25 8.80
CA ALA A 312 29.39 14.79 9.14
C ALA A 312 29.82 15.98 8.25
N ARG A 313 29.38 16.04 7.00
CA ARG A 313 29.59 17.19 6.12
C ARG A 313 28.73 18.39 6.51
N ALA A 314 27.45 18.12 6.85
CA ALA A 314 26.51 19.17 7.20
C ALA A 314 26.79 19.76 8.60
N PHE A 315 27.15 18.90 9.57
CA PHE A 315 27.47 19.29 10.93
C PHE A 315 28.58 18.40 11.52
N PRO A 316 29.85 18.75 11.31
CA PRO A 316 31.00 17.97 11.80
C PRO A 316 30.99 17.79 13.31
N GLY A 317 31.23 16.56 13.77
CA GLY A 317 31.34 16.22 15.19
C GLY A 317 30.03 16.10 15.98
N GLN A 318 28.88 16.28 15.32
CA GLN A 318 27.57 16.09 15.97
C GLN A 318 27.26 14.62 16.19
N ALA A 319 27.00 14.25 17.44
CA ALA A 319 26.46 12.93 17.79
C ALA A 319 24.97 12.82 17.37
N MET A 320 24.60 11.67 16.84
CA MET A 320 23.23 11.39 16.36
C MET A 320 22.42 10.55 17.38
N ASP A 321 22.58 10.86 18.66
CA ASP A 321 22.04 10.11 19.81
C ASP A 321 20.88 10.80 20.53
N SER A 322 20.38 11.91 19.98
CA SER A 322 19.32 12.70 20.59
C SER A 322 18.20 13.05 19.60
N LEU A 323 16.96 12.93 20.05
CA LEU A 323 15.79 13.40 19.29
C LEU A 323 15.86 14.90 18.93
N THR A 324 16.65 15.70 19.68
CA THR A 324 16.89 17.10 19.36
C THR A 324 17.51 17.31 17.98
N ASN A 325 18.27 16.35 17.46
CA ASN A 325 18.83 16.41 16.11
C ASN A 325 17.76 16.58 15.02
N VAL A 326 16.52 16.13 15.29
CA VAL A 326 15.39 16.24 14.36
C VAL A 326 14.32 17.20 14.86
N PHE A 327 14.02 17.19 16.18
CA PHE A 327 12.89 17.93 16.73
C PHE A 327 13.24 19.31 17.29
N ASP A 328 14.51 19.69 17.37
CA ASP A 328 14.90 21.06 17.65
C ASP A 328 15.14 21.82 16.31
N PRO A 329 14.45 22.97 16.09
CA PRO A 329 14.54 23.69 14.83
C PRO A 329 15.98 24.17 14.48
N GLU A 330 16.77 24.58 15.47
CA GLU A 330 18.12 25.08 15.22
C GLU A 330 19.09 23.92 14.87
N MET A 331 18.86 22.75 15.47
CA MET A 331 19.62 21.54 15.13
C MET A 331 19.21 21.02 13.76
N ALA A 332 17.89 20.88 13.51
CA ALA A 332 17.37 20.38 12.24
C ALA A 332 17.81 21.24 11.04
N LYS A 333 17.86 22.57 11.18
CA LYS A 333 18.35 23.47 10.14
C LYS A 333 19.77 23.17 9.70
N ARG A 334 20.65 22.70 10.59
CA ARG A 334 22.02 22.35 10.26
C ARG A 334 22.13 21.20 9.28
N PHE A 335 21.15 20.30 9.30
CA PHE A 335 21.07 19.19 8.37
C PHE A 335 20.18 19.47 7.15
N GLN A 336 19.61 20.67 7.03
CA GLN A 336 18.66 21.00 5.96
C GLN A 336 19.27 20.89 4.56
N SER A 337 20.58 21.17 4.43
CA SER A 337 21.31 21.06 3.15
C SER A 337 21.36 19.62 2.62
N CYS A 338 21.32 18.61 3.48
CA CYS A 338 21.29 17.19 3.09
C CYS A 338 19.95 16.51 3.35
N GLY A 339 18.99 17.24 3.93
CA GLY A 339 17.62 16.79 4.14
C GLY A 339 17.37 16.13 5.51
N VAL A 340 16.30 16.63 6.16
CA VAL A 340 15.80 16.09 7.44
C VAL A 340 14.36 15.64 7.24
N GLY A 341 13.98 14.50 7.85
CA GLY A 341 12.64 13.99 7.69
C GLY A 341 12.10 13.21 8.86
N VAL A 342 10.79 12.94 8.80
CA VAL A 342 10.08 12.03 9.69
C VAL A 342 9.18 11.13 8.83
N VAL A 343 9.02 9.88 9.21
CA VAL A 343 8.10 8.96 8.55
C VAL A 343 6.65 9.45 8.65
N ASP A 344 5.86 9.22 7.62
CA ASP A 344 4.42 9.54 7.59
C ASP A 344 3.63 8.55 8.45
N SER A 345 3.80 8.67 9.77
CA SER A 345 3.09 7.89 10.77
C SER A 345 2.86 8.74 12.02
N ALA A 346 1.68 9.34 12.11
CA ALA A 346 1.33 10.22 13.24
C ALA A 346 1.41 9.48 14.58
N SER A 347 1.00 8.21 14.64
CA SER A 347 1.04 7.39 15.86
C SER A 347 2.44 7.13 16.39
N ASP A 348 3.47 7.24 15.55
CA ASP A 348 4.87 7.01 15.90
C ASP A 348 5.64 8.32 16.10
N VAL A 349 5.35 9.34 15.29
CA VAL A 349 6.05 10.63 15.32
C VAL A 349 5.59 11.53 16.47
N ILE A 350 4.26 11.59 16.74
CA ILE A 350 3.71 12.45 17.79
C ILE A 350 4.26 12.12 19.18
N PRO A 351 4.35 10.84 19.61
CA PRO A 351 4.96 10.48 20.88
C PRO A 351 6.41 10.98 21.02
N LEU A 352 7.24 10.82 19.98
CA LEU A 352 8.62 11.25 19.99
C LEU A 352 8.76 12.78 20.00
N ALA A 353 7.91 13.48 19.27
CA ALA A 353 7.86 14.94 19.33
C ALA A 353 7.45 15.46 20.73
N ALA A 354 6.51 14.79 21.40
CA ALA A 354 6.15 15.09 22.78
C ALA A 354 7.30 14.86 23.75
N MET A 355 8.03 13.74 23.59
CA MET A 355 9.22 13.43 24.41
C MET A 355 10.32 14.45 24.17
N ALA A 356 10.60 14.83 22.93
CA ALA A 356 11.56 15.88 22.60
C ALA A 356 11.16 17.24 23.20
N GLY A 357 9.87 17.49 23.35
CA GLY A 357 9.31 18.65 24.06
C GLY A 357 9.29 18.54 25.57
N GLY A 358 9.91 17.52 26.16
CA GLY A 358 10.04 17.33 27.62
C GLY A 358 8.89 16.57 28.30
N GLN A 359 8.04 15.88 27.54
CA GLN A 359 6.96 15.07 28.13
C GLN A 359 7.42 13.65 28.42
N GLY A 360 7.29 13.19 29.67
CA GLY A 360 7.60 11.82 30.07
C GLY A 360 6.56 10.77 29.67
N LYS A 361 5.32 11.21 29.39
CA LYS A 361 4.21 10.38 28.90
C LYS A 361 3.57 11.06 27.71
N TRP A 362 3.27 10.30 26.66
CA TRP A 362 2.77 10.84 25.39
C TRP A 362 1.24 10.79 25.22
N ASP A 363 0.53 10.11 26.11
CA ASP A 363 -0.89 9.73 26.01
C ASP A 363 -1.87 10.75 26.63
N SER A 364 -1.39 11.94 26.98
CA SER A 364 -2.21 12.99 27.58
C SER A 364 -2.52 14.12 26.58
N LYS A 365 -3.62 14.85 26.82
CA LYS A 365 -3.94 16.06 26.04
C LYS A 365 -2.79 17.07 26.04
N ASN A 366 -2.06 17.18 27.17
CA ASN A 366 -0.90 18.06 27.27
C ASN A 366 0.24 17.59 26.35
N SER A 367 0.49 16.28 26.25
CA SER A 367 1.52 15.71 25.39
C SER A 367 1.23 16.00 23.91
N ILE A 368 -0.03 15.89 23.48
CA ILE A 368 -0.44 16.24 22.13
C ILE A 368 -0.20 17.73 21.85
N ALA A 369 -0.58 18.62 22.78
CA ALA A 369 -0.34 20.05 22.63
C ALA A 369 1.16 20.41 22.58
N VAL A 370 2.01 19.70 23.33
CA VAL A 370 3.47 19.85 23.26
C VAL A 370 4.00 19.38 21.93
N ALA A 371 3.60 18.17 21.47
CA ALA A 371 3.99 17.64 20.18
C ALA A 371 3.61 18.57 19.02
N THR A 372 2.38 19.11 19.04
CA THR A 372 1.93 20.07 18.03
C THR A 372 2.86 21.28 17.97
N ARG A 373 3.17 21.90 19.13
CA ARG A 373 4.09 23.06 19.17
C ARG A 373 5.50 22.72 18.68
N VAL A 374 5.98 21.51 18.94
CA VAL A 374 7.30 21.06 18.44
C VAL A 374 7.26 20.92 16.92
N LEU A 375 6.22 20.25 16.40
CA LEU A 375 6.08 19.98 14.96
C LEU A 375 5.80 21.26 14.16
N ASP A 376 5.00 22.19 14.68
CA ASP A 376 4.71 23.49 14.04
C ASP A 376 5.99 24.29 13.80
N ARG A 377 6.93 24.30 14.77
CA ARG A 377 8.22 25.00 14.64
C ARG A 377 9.16 24.36 13.61
N LEU A 378 8.90 23.12 13.21
CA LEU A 378 9.67 22.36 12.22
C LEU A 378 9.09 22.48 10.81
N SER A 379 7.96 23.18 10.67
CA SER A 379 7.33 23.41 9.37
C SER A 379 8.31 24.08 8.41
N GLY A 380 8.45 23.54 7.21
CA GLY A 380 9.40 23.99 6.19
C GLY A 380 10.87 23.58 6.43
N ILE A 381 11.21 22.97 7.57
CA ILE A 381 12.54 22.45 7.88
C ILE A 381 12.58 20.94 7.69
N VAL A 382 11.63 20.23 8.32
CA VAL A 382 11.54 18.76 8.32
C VAL A 382 10.50 18.31 7.31
N LYS A 383 10.81 17.30 6.52
CA LYS A 383 9.93 16.72 5.51
C LYS A 383 9.20 15.53 6.10
N VAL A 384 7.91 15.38 5.78
CA VAL A 384 7.19 14.13 5.99
C VAL A 384 7.51 13.21 4.83
N ILE A 385 8.01 12.02 5.14
CA ILE A 385 8.46 11.02 4.17
C ILE A 385 7.41 9.91 4.15
N PRO A 386 6.75 9.66 3.00
CA PRO A 386 5.90 8.49 2.85
C PRO A 386 6.64 7.21 3.24
N THR A 387 6.00 6.32 3.98
CA THR A 387 6.62 5.12 4.54
C THR A 387 7.28 4.26 3.47
N ASP A 388 6.65 4.11 2.31
CA ASP A 388 7.15 3.39 1.14
C ASP A 388 8.37 4.04 0.46
N GLN A 389 8.65 5.31 0.75
CA GLN A 389 9.79 6.07 0.20
C GLN A 389 10.94 6.23 1.21
N PHE A 390 10.74 5.81 2.45
CA PHE A 390 11.70 6.05 3.53
C PHE A 390 13.05 5.39 3.25
N VAL A 391 13.05 4.10 2.93
CA VAL A 391 14.25 3.32 2.61
C VAL A 391 15.03 3.95 1.46
N ASP A 392 14.36 4.29 0.36
CA ASP A 392 14.98 4.89 -0.82
C ASP A 392 15.52 6.31 -0.56
N SER A 393 14.79 7.10 0.23
CA SER A 393 15.21 8.47 0.54
C SER A 393 16.50 8.52 1.34
N LEU A 394 16.65 7.62 2.32
CA LEU A 394 17.89 7.47 3.09
C LEU A 394 19.02 6.84 2.28
N ALA A 395 18.75 5.69 1.62
CA ALA A 395 19.77 4.96 0.88
C ALA A 395 20.41 5.78 -0.24
N ASN A 396 19.62 6.62 -0.92
CA ASN A 396 20.07 7.47 -2.02
C ASN A 396 20.56 8.86 -1.57
N GLY A 397 20.57 9.12 -0.25
CA GLY A 397 21.07 10.40 0.30
C GLY A 397 20.18 11.62 0.01
N LYS A 398 18.92 11.43 -0.36
CA LYS A 398 17.92 12.52 -0.48
C LYS A 398 17.55 13.11 0.88
N ILE A 399 17.67 12.31 1.91
CA ILE A 399 17.51 12.63 3.33
C ILE A 399 18.74 12.07 4.04
N CYS A 400 19.38 12.90 4.86
CA CYS A 400 20.58 12.46 5.58
C CYS A 400 20.30 12.09 7.04
N VAL A 401 19.19 12.56 7.60
CA VAL A 401 18.75 12.25 8.95
C VAL A 401 17.23 12.13 8.97
N ALA A 402 16.70 11.09 9.60
CA ALA A 402 15.26 10.91 9.69
C ALA A 402 14.84 10.13 10.94
N ILE A 403 13.61 10.39 11.38
CA ILE A 403 12.88 9.52 12.30
C ILE A 403 12.12 8.47 11.48
N GLY A 404 12.33 7.20 11.79
CA GLY A 404 11.66 6.09 11.11
C GLY A 404 11.79 4.76 11.83
N PHE A 405 11.35 3.72 11.16
CA PHE A 405 11.30 2.35 11.69
C PHE A 405 12.67 1.67 11.60
N SER A 406 13.04 0.91 12.63
CA SER A 406 14.32 0.18 12.68
C SER A 406 14.50 -0.81 11.52
N GLY A 407 13.44 -1.50 11.10
CA GLY A 407 13.49 -2.41 9.95
C GLY A 407 13.83 -1.68 8.65
N ASP A 408 13.20 -0.53 8.40
CA ASP A 408 13.44 0.29 7.22
C ASP A 408 14.84 0.92 7.22
N ALA A 409 15.34 1.30 8.42
CA ALA A 409 16.71 1.78 8.57
C ALA A 409 17.74 0.71 8.18
N VAL A 410 17.55 -0.55 8.62
CA VAL A 410 18.40 -1.70 8.25
C VAL A 410 18.31 -1.99 6.75
N GLN A 411 17.13 -1.90 6.15
CA GLN A 411 16.98 -2.03 4.70
C GLN A 411 17.73 -0.90 3.96
N ALA A 412 17.62 0.35 4.43
CA ALA A 412 18.33 1.48 3.85
C ALA A 412 19.86 1.31 3.99
N GLN A 413 20.34 0.80 5.13
CA GLN A 413 21.75 0.48 5.36
C GLN A 413 22.23 -0.56 4.33
N THR A 414 21.52 -1.65 4.17
CA THR A 414 21.86 -2.70 3.20
C THR A 414 21.86 -2.15 1.78
N LYS A 415 20.85 -1.38 1.39
CA LYS A 415 20.70 -0.81 0.05
C LYS A 415 21.76 0.26 -0.25
N SER A 416 22.16 1.02 0.74
CA SER A 416 23.22 2.06 0.63
C SER A 416 24.64 1.48 0.70
N ARG A 417 24.79 0.15 0.85
CA ARG A 417 26.08 -0.54 1.08
C ARG A 417 26.82 -0.01 2.30
N GLY A 418 26.08 0.17 3.40
CA GLY A 418 26.63 0.62 4.68
C GLY A 418 26.89 2.12 4.78
N ASN A 419 26.20 2.97 3.99
CA ASN A 419 26.25 4.42 4.14
C ASN A 419 25.10 5.01 4.99
N VAL A 420 24.31 4.18 5.65
CA VAL A 420 23.24 4.55 6.58
C VAL A 420 23.43 3.80 7.89
N ASP A 421 23.23 4.47 9.02
CA ASP A 421 23.24 3.95 10.39
C ASP A 421 21.89 4.20 11.08
#